data_5f7f9ca5efa9d7c37be214c58d54c26f
#
_entry.id   5f7f9ca5efa9d7c37be214c58d54c26f
#
_cell.length_a   1.000
_cell.length_b   1.000
_cell.length_c   1.000
_cell.angle_alpha   90.00
_cell.angle_beta   90.00
_cell.angle_gamma   90.00
#
_symmetry.space_group_name_H-M   'P 1'
#
loop_
_entity.id
_entity.type
_entity.pdbx_description
1 polymer ?
#
loop_
_entity_poly.entity_id
_entity_poly.type
_entity_poly.pdbx_seq_one_letter_code
_entity_poly.pdbx_strand_id
1 'polypeptide(L)'
;RRLAIIDLSPAGHQPMISANKQIVLSYNGEVYNFRELRIELERLGHQFHSQTDSEVVLNAWVEWGEECVHHFNGMFAFSVWDKQKKKLFLVRDRYGIKPLYYAQWGETFLFGSEQKAILQHPIAKREIDKKALLEYFTFQNIFTNQTLLENVKLLQPASIAKIQYGKDTSLNIQQYWDYHFE
;
A
#
# COMPACT_ATOMS: atom_id res chain seq x y z
N ARG A 1 -5.86 -13.58 -3.65
CA ARG A 1 -6.33 -14.23 -2.41
C ARG A 1 -6.24 -13.25 -1.25
N ARG A 2 -7.22 -13.26 -0.36
CA ARG A 2 -7.25 -12.49 0.88
C ARG A 2 -6.98 -13.43 2.05
N LEU A 3 -6.13 -13.03 2.99
CA LEU A 3 -6.09 -13.62 4.32
C LEU A 3 -7.17 -12.93 5.15
N ALA A 4 -8.27 -13.60 5.47
CA ALA A 4 -9.35 -13.05 6.26
C ALA A 4 -9.18 -13.51 7.71
N ILE A 5 -9.12 -12.55 8.66
CA ILE A 5 -8.91 -12.81 10.09
C ILE A 5 -10.09 -12.26 10.91
N ILE A 6 -10.45 -10.99 10.72
CA ILE A 6 -11.45 -10.31 11.56
C ILE A 6 -12.87 -10.61 11.10
N ASP A 7 -13.13 -10.59 9.79
CA ASP A 7 -14.45 -10.86 9.22
C ASP A 7 -14.32 -11.81 8.03
N LEU A 8 -14.89 -12.99 8.15
CA LEU A 8 -14.86 -14.04 7.13
C LEU A 8 -16.01 -13.89 6.11
N SER A 9 -16.92 -12.94 6.32
CA SER A 9 -18.06 -12.74 5.44
C SER A 9 -17.65 -12.16 4.07
N PRO A 10 -18.52 -12.26 3.06
CA PRO A 10 -18.31 -11.62 1.76
C PRO A 10 -18.20 -10.09 1.84
N ALA A 11 -18.71 -9.45 2.92
CA ALA A 11 -18.66 -8.00 3.11
C ALA A 11 -17.22 -7.46 3.21
N GLY A 12 -16.27 -8.32 3.63
CA GLY A 12 -14.84 -7.96 3.66
C GLY A 12 -14.09 -8.25 2.34
N HIS A 13 -14.77 -8.48 1.21
CA HIS A 13 -14.12 -8.78 -0.07
C HIS A 13 -13.20 -7.62 -0.52
N GLN A 14 -12.08 -7.99 -1.14
CA GLN A 14 -11.15 -7.03 -1.73
C GLN A 14 -10.98 -7.31 -3.24
N PRO A 15 -10.75 -6.23 -4.04
CA PRO A 15 -10.62 -4.83 -3.63
C PRO A 15 -11.96 -4.27 -3.12
N MET A 16 -11.88 -3.44 -2.07
CA MET A 16 -13.04 -2.78 -1.49
C MET A 16 -13.29 -1.44 -2.19
N ILE A 17 -14.56 -1.09 -2.38
CA ILE A 17 -14.96 0.09 -3.14
C ILE A 17 -15.78 1.01 -2.24
N SER A 18 -15.45 2.32 -2.22
CA SER A 18 -16.20 3.32 -1.48
C SER A 18 -17.66 3.46 -1.95
N ALA A 19 -18.54 3.94 -1.08
CA ALA A 19 -19.97 4.12 -1.36
C ALA A 19 -20.22 4.94 -2.63
N ASN A 20 -19.43 6.00 -2.88
CA ASN A 20 -19.49 6.82 -4.09
C ASN A 20 -18.80 6.19 -5.31
N LYS A 21 -18.24 4.99 -5.18
CA LYS A 21 -17.54 4.22 -6.22
C LYS A 21 -16.30 4.90 -6.84
N GLN A 22 -15.77 5.93 -6.19
CA GLN A 22 -14.61 6.66 -6.70
C GLN A 22 -13.28 6.09 -6.19
N ILE A 23 -13.27 5.52 -5.00
CA ILE A 23 -12.08 4.97 -4.34
C ILE A 23 -12.12 3.46 -4.36
N VAL A 24 -11.02 2.83 -4.77
CA VAL A 24 -10.82 1.37 -4.75
C VAL A 24 -9.62 1.06 -3.87
N LEU A 25 -9.81 0.28 -2.83
CA LEU A 25 -8.79 -0.10 -1.84
C LEU A 25 -8.42 -1.58 -1.99
N SER A 26 -7.11 -1.86 -1.99
CA SER A 26 -6.55 -3.20 -1.73
C SER A 26 -5.62 -3.11 -0.53
N TYR A 27 -5.87 -3.92 0.50
CA TYR A 27 -5.25 -3.79 1.81
C TYR A 27 -4.71 -5.12 2.31
N ASN A 28 -3.50 -5.07 2.89
CA ASN A 28 -2.84 -6.18 3.56
C ASN A 28 -2.30 -5.68 4.89
N GLY A 29 -2.91 -6.05 5.99
CA GLY A 29 -2.47 -5.58 7.30
C GLY A 29 -3.50 -5.73 8.39
N GLU A 30 -3.25 -4.99 9.47
CA GLU A 30 -4.14 -4.83 10.61
C GLU A 30 -3.94 -3.46 11.24
N VAL A 31 -5.00 -2.65 11.31
CA VAL A 31 -5.05 -1.38 12.04
C VAL A 31 -5.65 -1.67 13.43
N TYR A 32 -4.82 -1.67 14.46
CA TYR A 32 -5.19 -2.13 15.81
C TYR A 32 -6.25 -1.25 16.49
N ASN A 33 -6.20 0.07 16.23
CA ASN A 33 -7.16 1.05 16.74
C ASN A 33 -8.37 1.26 15.82
N PHE A 34 -8.74 0.26 15.00
CA PHE A 34 -9.82 0.38 14.03
C PHE A 34 -11.19 0.63 14.69
N ARG A 35 -11.40 0.16 15.92
CA ARG A 35 -12.68 0.35 16.63
C ARG A 35 -12.89 1.79 17.03
N GLU A 36 -11.86 2.44 17.54
CA GLU A 36 -11.86 3.85 17.91
C GLU A 36 -12.07 4.74 16.68
N LEU A 37 -11.32 4.45 15.61
CA LEU A 37 -11.46 5.14 14.34
C LEU A 37 -12.84 4.96 13.72
N ARG A 38 -13.43 3.79 13.83
CA ARG A 38 -14.80 3.54 13.37
C ARG A 38 -15.80 4.45 14.07
N ILE A 39 -15.73 4.57 15.40
CA ILE A 39 -16.61 5.47 16.18
C ILE A 39 -16.43 6.91 15.73
N GLU A 40 -15.22 7.35 15.49
CA GLU A 40 -14.92 8.70 14.99
C GLU A 40 -15.53 8.93 13.60
N LEU A 41 -15.32 8.00 12.67
CA LEU A 41 -15.84 8.07 11.31
C LEU A 41 -17.39 8.00 11.28
N GLU A 42 -18.01 7.20 12.16
CA GLU A 42 -19.48 7.16 12.31
C GLU A 42 -20.03 8.53 12.76
N ARG A 43 -19.33 9.23 13.66
CA ARG A 43 -19.69 10.61 14.08
C ARG A 43 -19.55 11.62 12.93
N LEU A 44 -18.63 11.38 12.00
CA LEU A 44 -18.45 12.18 10.78
C LEU A 44 -19.46 11.82 9.68
N GLY A 45 -20.31 10.82 9.91
CA GLY A 45 -21.42 10.45 9.01
C GLY A 45 -21.13 9.25 8.11
N HIS A 46 -19.99 8.56 8.29
CA HIS A 46 -19.70 7.36 7.54
C HIS A 46 -20.55 6.18 8.01
N GLN A 47 -20.98 5.37 7.03
CA GLN A 47 -21.71 4.13 7.28
C GLN A 47 -20.81 2.93 7.04
N PHE A 48 -21.01 1.87 7.83
CA PHE A 48 -20.23 0.65 7.76
C PHE A 48 -21.14 -0.55 7.48
N HIS A 49 -20.68 -1.45 6.62
CA HIS A 49 -21.40 -2.65 6.19
C HIS A 49 -20.70 -3.94 6.63
N SER A 50 -19.45 -3.86 7.07
CA SER A 50 -18.66 -4.98 7.58
C SER A 50 -18.10 -4.68 8.96
N GLN A 51 -17.49 -5.69 9.58
CA GLN A 51 -16.75 -5.52 10.84
C GLN A 51 -15.24 -5.45 10.62
N THR A 52 -14.80 -5.26 9.36
CA THR A 52 -13.37 -5.29 9.00
C THR A 52 -12.68 -3.95 9.30
N ASP A 53 -11.42 -4.02 9.66
CA ASP A 53 -10.52 -2.88 9.67
C ASP A 53 -10.27 -2.31 8.26
N SER A 54 -10.38 -3.16 7.23
CA SER A 54 -10.25 -2.73 5.83
C SER A 54 -11.28 -1.66 5.44
N GLU A 55 -12.54 -1.79 5.93
CA GLU A 55 -13.56 -0.78 5.67
C GLU A 55 -13.29 0.52 6.45
N VAL A 56 -12.70 0.40 7.64
CA VAL A 56 -12.24 1.58 8.41
C VAL A 56 -11.12 2.30 7.65
N VAL A 57 -10.15 1.58 7.10
CA VAL A 57 -9.08 2.17 6.27
C VAL A 57 -9.65 2.85 5.03
N LEU A 58 -10.65 2.23 4.36
CA LEU A 58 -11.31 2.82 3.20
C LEU A 58 -12.03 4.13 3.54
N ASN A 59 -12.84 4.12 4.61
CA ASN A 59 -13.58 5.31 5.04
C ASN A 59 -12.66 6.41 5.58
N ALA A 60 -11.58 6.05 6.28
CA ALA A 60 -10.53 6.96 6.70
C ALA A 60 -9.84 7.65 5.51
N TRP A 61 -9.58 6.89 4.43
CA TRP A 61 -9.05 7.47 3.20
C TRP A 61 -10.04 8.42 2.52
N VAL A 62 -11.33 8.08 2.52
CA VAL A 62 -12.38 8.94 1.95
C VAL A 62 -12.47 10.25 2.72
N GLU A 63 -12.37 10.22 4.06
CA GLU A 63 -12.49 11.38 4.93
C GLU A 63 -11.22 12.25 4.92
N TRP A 64 -10.06 11.64 5.19
CA TRP A 64 -8.81 12.38 5.46
C TRP A 64 -7.77 12.27 4.32
N GLY A 65 -8.06 11.51 3.29
CA GLY A 65 -7.08 11.29 2.20
C GLY A 65 -5.78 10.67 2.72
N GLU A 66 -4.66 11.23 2.28
CA GLU A 66 -3.32 10.77 2.66
C GLU A 66 -3.04 10.95 4.16
N GLU A 67 -3.66 11.93 4.81
CA GLU A 67 -3.49 12.21 6.25
C GLU A 67 -4.01 11.09 7.14
N CYS A 68 -4.84 10.17 6.61
CA CYS A 68 -5.36 9.03 7.36
C CYS A 68 -4.25 8.17 7.99
N VAL A 69 -3.04 8.13 7.40
CA VAL A 69 -1.91 7.35 7.92
C VAL A 69 -1.45 7.82 9.31
N HIS A 70 -1.70 9.07 9.65
CA HIS A 70 -1.35 9.63 10.96
C HIS A 70 -2.28 9.16 12.07
N HIS A 71 -3.52 8.77 11.71
CA HIS A 71 -4.51 8.23 12.66
C HIS A 71 -4.30 6.74 12.92
N PHE A 72 -3.56 6.02 12.05
CA PHE A 72 -3.42 4.57 12.16
C PHE A 72 -2.35 4.15 13.16
N ASN A 73 -2.70 3.19 14.01
CA ASN A 73 -1.79 2.39 14.80
C ASN A 73 -1.89 0.95 14.29
N GLY A 74 -0.85 0.44 13.64
CA GLY A 74 -0.92 -0.89 13.05
C GLY A 74 0.23 -1.22 12.09
N MET A 75 0.14 -2.40 11.49
CA MET A 75 1.02 -2.90 10.45
C MET A 75 0.22 -3.03 9.16
N PHE A 76 0.60 -2.31 8.12
CA PHE A 76 -0.18 -2.28 6.89
C PHE A 76 0.62 -1.96 5.64
N ALA A 77 0.15 -2.51 4.55
CA ALA A 77 0.46 -2.07 3.20
C ALA A 77 -0.84 -2.03 2.40
N PHE A 78 -1.14 -0.93 1.75
CA PHE A 78 -2.34 -0.83 0.94
C PHE A 78 -2.13 0.00 -0.31
N SER A 79 -3.01 -0.22 -1.27
CA SER A 79 -3.12 0.60 -2.46
C SER A 79 -4.49 1.24 -2.53
N VAL A 80 -4.53 2.47 -3.00
CA VAL A 80 -5.76 3.22 -3.30
C VAL A 80 -5.74 3.69 -4.73
N TRP A 81 -6.75 3.33 -5.50
CA TRP A 81 -7.01 3.90 -6.80
C TRP A 81 -8.12 4.93 -6.72
N ASP A 82 -7.77 6.20 -6.96
CA ASP A 82 -8.72 7.31 -7.10
C ASP A 82 -9.09 7.45 -8.58
N LYS A 83 -10.32 7.05 -8.92
CA LYS A 83 -10.82 7.06 -10.30
C LYS A 83 -10.97 8.48 -10.85
N GLN A 84 -11.37 9.42 -10.00
CA GLN A 84 -11.60 10.80 -10.41
C GLN A 84 -10.28 11.51 -10.72
N LYS A 85 -9.30 11.35 -9.84
CA LYS A 85 -7.97 11.94 -9.99
C LYS A 85 -7.06 11.15 -10.94
N LYS A 86 -7.46 9.91 -11.31
CA LYS A 86 -6.62 8.94 -12.05
C LYS A 86 -5.26 8.75 -11.39
N LYS A 87 -5.27 8.61 -10.06
CA LYS A 87 -4.07 8.44 -9.24
C LYS A 87 -4.11 7.11 -8.49
N LEU A 88 -2.97 6.44 -8.49
CA LEU A 88 -2.71 5.30 -7.64
C LEU A 88 -1.81 5.75 -6.49
N PHE A 89 -2.19 5.37 -5.29
CA PHE A 89 -1.39 5.55 -4.08
C PHE A 89 -0.99 4.18 -3.56
N LEU A 90 0.27 4.05 -3.18
CA LEU A 90 0.78 2.89 -2.44
C LEU A 90 1.27 3.38 -1.09
N VAL A 91 0.81 2.76 -0.02
CA VAL A 91 1.09 3.18 1.34
C VAL A 91 1.67 2.02 2.13
N ARG A 92 2.74 2.28 2.89
CA ARG A 92 3.40 1.29 3.75
C ARG A 92 3.53 1.82 5.17
N ASP A 93 3.33 0.96 6.16
CA ASP A 93 3.37 1.30 7.58
C ASP A 93 4.73 1.88 8.04
N ARG A 94 4.71 2.51 9.23
CA ARG A 94 5.87 3.24 9.81
C ARG A 94 7.14 2.40 9.89
N TYR A 95 7.02 1.10 10.18
CA TYR A 95 8.15 0.20 10.37
C TYR A 95 8.38 -0.73 9.16
N GLY A 96 7.53 -0.64 8.13
CA GLY A 96 7.62 -1.50 6.96
C GLY A 96 7.37 -2.98 7.27
N ILE A 97 6.52 -3.28 8.26
CA ILE A 97 6.23 -4.66 8.67
C ILE A 97 5.54 -5.41 7.54
N LYS A 98 4.55 -4.78 6.88
CA LYS A 98 3.94 -5.38 5.68
C LYS A 98 4.74 -5.02 4.44
N PRO A 99 5.10 -6.03 3.60
CA PRO A 99 5.83 -5.76 2.38
C PRO A 99 4.92 -5.16 1.31
N LEU A 100 5.50 -4.25 0.49
CA LEU A 100 4.85 -3.71 -0.69
C LEU A 100 5.92 -3.45 -1.76
N TYR A 101 5.93 -4.31 -2.77
CA TYR A 101 6.83 -4.21 -3.91
C TYR A 101 6.15 -3.48 -5.06
N TYR A 102 6.94 -2.78 -5.85
CA TYR A 102 6.49 -2.14 -7.07
C TYR A 102 7.54 -2.22 -8.16
N ALA A 103 7.09 -2.09 -9.39
CA ALA A 103 7.96 -2.08 -10.56
C ALA A 103 7.29 -1.26 -11.69
N GLN A 104 8.13 -0.67 -12.54
CA GLN A 104 7.66 0.07 -13.71
C GLN A 104 8.43 -0.36 -14.95
N TRP A 105 7.71 -0.69 -16.02
CA TRP A 105 8.26 -0.95 -17.36
C TRP A 105 7.47 -0.12 -18.38
N GLY A 106 8.09 0.95 -18.86
CA GLY A 106 7.41 1.92 -19.72
C GLY A 106 6.19 2.52 -19.01
N GLU A 107 5.02 2.40 -19.60
CA GLU A 107 3.75 2.90 -19.03
C GLU A 107 3.09 1.90 -18.05
N THR A 108 3.61 0.67 -17.98
CA THR A 108 3.04 -0.37 -17.11
C THR A 108 3.64 -0.24 -15.71
N PHE A 109 2.78 -0.01 -14.72
CA PHE A 109 3.12 0.00 -13.31
C PHE A 109 2.49 -1.19 -12.60
N LEU A 110 3.31 -1.98 -11.92
CA LEU A 110 2.90 -3.19 -11.19
C LEU A 110 3.23 -3.05 -9.71
N PHE A 111 2.40 -3.62 -8.86
CA PHE A 111 2.67 -3.67 -7.42
C PHE A 111 2.08 -4.94 -6.80
N GLY A 112 2.58 -5.30 -5.63
CA GLY A 112 2.09 -6.47 -4.90
C GLY A 112 2.84 -6.68 -3.59
N SER A 113 2.26 -7.49 -2.71
CA SER A 113 2.88 -7.86 -1.43
C SER A 113 4.05 -8.83 -1.61
N GLU A 114 4.18 -9.47 -2.77
CA GLU A 114 5.23 -10.44 -3.08
C GLU A 114 5.78 -10.21 -4.49
N GLN A 115 7.10 -10.29 -4.63
CA GLN A 115 7.79 -10.15 -5.92
C GLN A 115 7.28 -11.16 -6.95
N LYS A 116 6.98 -12.40 -6.52
CA LYS A 116 6.47 -13.44 -7.42
C LYS A 116 5.15 -13.07 -8.10
N ALA A 117 4.32 -12.23 -7.47
CA ALA A 117 3.09 -11.75 -8.08
C ALA A 117 3.38 -10.78 -9.23
N ILE A 118 4.35 -9.88 -9.06
CA ILE A 118 4.81 -8.96 -10.12
C ILE A 118 5.37 -9.75 -11.30
N LEU A 119 6.15 -10.81 -11.02
CA LEU A 119 6.78 -11.66 -12.05
C LEU A 119 5.80 -12.52 -12.86
N GLN A 120 4.50 -12.57 -12.52
CA GLN A 120 3.49 -13.23 -13.34
C GLN A 120 3.08 -12.39 -14.56
N HIS A 121 3.32 -11.08 -14.53
CA HIS A 121 2.98 -10.23 -15.66
C HIS A 121 3.97 -10.45 -16.81
N PRO A 122 3.51 -10.58 -18.08
CA PRO A 122 4.36 -10.90 -19.23
C PRO A 122 5.49 -9.89 -19.49
N ILE A 123 5.32 -8.63 -19.09
CA ILE A 123 6.33 -7.57 -19.25
C ILE A 123 7.48 -7.70 -18.25
N ALA A 124 7.25 -8.41 -17.12
CA ALA A 124 8.22 -8.50 -16.05
C ALA A 124 9.41 -9.39 -16.46
N LYS A 125 10.60 -8.83 -16.36
CA LYS A 125 11.86 -9.56 -16.64
C LYS A 125 12.42 -10.13 -15.33
N ARG A 126 13.01 -11.32 -15.44
CA ARG A 126 13.67 -12.02 -14.32
C ARG A 126 15.18 -11.81 -14.38
N GLU A 127 15.59 -10.56 -14.36
CA GLU A 127 17.01 -10.17 -14.41
C GLU A 127 17.47 -9.86 -12.98
N ILE A 128 18.73 -10.24 -12.69
CA ILE A 128 19.31 -10.02 -11.35
C ILE A 128 19.90 -8.62 -11.27
N ASP A 129 19.53 -7.87 -10.23
CA ASP A 129 20.20 -6.61 -9.88
C ASP A 129 21.56 -6.92 -9.26
N LYS A 130 22.64 -6.67 -10.02
CA LYS A 130 24.01 -6.95 -9.61
C LYS A 130 24.46 -6.10 -8.42
N LYS A 131 23.93 -4.87 -8.27
CA LYS A 131 24.25 -3.98 -7.14
C LYS A 131 23.60 -4.49 -5.86
N ALA A 132 22.32 -4.84 -5.92
CA ALA A 132 21.61 -5.44 -4.79
C ALA A 132 22.21 -6.80 -4.40
N LEU A 133 22.67 -7.58 -5.39
CA LEU A 133 23.37 -8.84 -5.13
C LEU A 133 24.70 -8.61 -4.40
N LEU A 134 25.49 -7.63 -4.81
CA LEU A 134 26.74 -7.26 -4.15
C LEU A 134 26.48 -6.75 -2.71
N GLU A 135 25.47 -5.92 -2.52
CA GLU A 135 25.05 -5.45 -1.21
C GLU A 135 24.69 -6.63 -0.30
N TYR A 136 23.89 -7.56 -0.80
CA TYR A 136 23.50 -8.77 -0.05
C TYR A 136 24.71 -9.64 0.33
N PHE A 137 25.66 -9.86 -0.56
CA PHE A 137 26.87 -10.63 -0.24
C PHE A 137 27.80 -9.91 0.75
N THR A 138 27.80 -8.59 0.74
CA THR A 138 28.62 -7.79 1.67
C THR A 138 28.03 -7.76 3.07
N PHE A 139 26.71 -7.56 3.19
CA PHE A 139 26.05 -7.27 4.46
C PHE A 139 25.06 -8.35 4.89
N GLN A 140 24.84 -9.40 4.10
CA GLN A 140 23.79 -10.41 4.27
C GLN A 140 22.38 -9.80 4.37
N ASN A 141 22.23 -8.57 3.89
CA ASN A 141 20.98 -7.81 3.88
C ASN A 141 21.01 -6.80 2.73
N ILE A 142 19.84 -6.28 2.38
CA ILE A 142 19.66 -5.15 1.45
C ILE A 142 19.08 -3.99 2.24
N PHE A 143 19.84 -2.92 2.43
CA PHE A 143 19.44 -1.73 3.21
C PHE A 143 18.77 -0.67 2.36
N THR A 144 18.89 -0.78 1.04
CA THR A 144 18.27 0.12 0.08
C THR A 144 16.81 -0.29 -0.23
N ASN A 145 16.16 0.40 -1.14
CA ASN A 145 14.85 0.01 -1.67
C ASN A 145 14.95 -1.02 -2.81
N GLN A 146 16.15 -1.47 -3.14
CA GLN A 146 16.37 -2.46 -4.20
C GLN A 146 15.91 -3.86 -3.74
N THR A 147 15.76 -4.73 -4.71
CA THR A 147 15.59 -6.17 -4.49
C THR A 147 16.61 -6.91 -5.35
N LEU A 148 16.70 -8.23 -5.20
CA LEU A 148 17.56 -9.04 -6.09
C LEU A 148 17.07 -9.07 -7.54
N LEU A 149 15.90 -8.53 -7.82
CA LEU A 149 15.33 -8.43 -9.16
C LEU A 149 15.46 -7.01 -9.69
N GLU A 150 16.03 -6.88 -10.89
CA GLU A 150 16.15 -5.59 -11.56
C GLU A 150 14.76 -4.98 -11.79
N ASN A 151 14.64 -3.66 -11.58
CA ASN A 151 13.41 -2.88 -11.70
C ASN A 151 12.31 -3.20 -10.67
N VAL A 152 12.44 -4.23 -9.83
CA VAL A 152 11.52 -4.48 -8.72
C VAL A 152 12.06 -3.85 -7.45
N LYS A 153 11.29 -2.94 -6.87
CA LYS A 153 11.67 -2.20 -5.66
C LYS A 153 10.73 -2.48 -4.52
N LEU A 154 11.25 -2.37 -3.31
CA LEU A 154 10.48 -2.39 -2.07
C LEU A 154 10.14 -0.95 -1.68
N LEU A 155 8.87 -0.64 -1.46
CA LEU A 155 8.49 0.67 -0.94
C LEU A 155 9.07 0.84 0.47
N GLN A 156 9.74 1.96 0.71
CA GLN A 156 10.38 2.24 2.00
C GLN A 156 9.34 2.31 3.13
N PRO A 157 9.73 2.00 4.39
CA PRO A 157 8.87 2.23 5.55
C PRO A 157 8.35 3.67 5.60
N ALA A 158 7.20 3.86 6.26
CA ALA A 158 6.59 5.17 6.45
C ALA A 158 6.42 5.99 5.16
N SER A 159 6.14 5.36 4.03
CA SER A 159 6.11 6.03 2.73
C SER A 159 4.78 5.92 2.01
N ILE A 160 4.44 6.98 1.30
CA ILE A 160 3.36 7.05 0.33
C ILE A 160 3.97 7.26 -1.06
N ALA A 161 3.76 6.30 -1.95
CA ALA A 161 4.09 6.47 -3.36
C ALA A 161 2.83 6.93 -4.11
N LYS A 162 2.97 7.98 -4.89
CA LYS A 162 1.90 8.61 -5.69
C LYS A 162 2.22 8.42 -7.16
N ILE A 163 1.36 7.73 -7.86
CA ILE A 163 1.52 7.44 -9.28
C ILE A 163 0.38 8.13 -10.04
N GLN A 164 0.73 9.12 -10.85
CA GLN A 164 -0.22 9.75 -11.76
C GLN A 164 -0.28 8.91 -13.04
N TYR A 165 -1.47 8.39 -13.33
CA TYR A 165 -1.69 7.67 -14.58
C TYR A 165 -2.04 8.64 -15.72
N GLY A 166 -1.36 8.54 -16.86
CA GLY A 166 -1.57 9.39 -18.03
C GLY A 166 -0.40 9.33 -19.01
N LYS A 167 -0.30 10.32 -19.91
CA LYS A 167 0.75 10.38 -20.94
C LYS A 167 2.18 10.38 -20.37
N ASP A 168 2.35 10.92 -19.15
CA ASP A 168 3.62 10.92 -18.42
C ASP A 168 3.36 10.28 -17.05
N THR A 169 3.44 8.95 -16.97
CA THR A 169 3.32 8.23 -15.70
C THR A 169 4.47 8.63 -14.79
N SER A 170 4.19 9.44 -13.79
CA SER A 170 5.17 9.92 -12.82
C SER A 170 5.00 9.22 -11.48
N LEU A 171 6.12 8.85 -10.86
CA LEU A 171 6.19 8.29 -9.52
C LEU A 171 6.82 9.32 -8.59
N ASN A 172 6.09 9.69 -7.54
CA ASN A 172 6.58 10.52 -6.44
C ASN A 172 6.44 9.72 -5.14
N ILE A 173 7.51 9.63 -4.36
CA ILE A 173 7.51 8.94 -3.06
C ILE A 173 7.78 9.97 -1.98
N GLN A 174 6.91 10.01 -0.99
CA GLN A 174 6.99 10.89 0.17
C GLN A 174 7.01 10.05 1.43
N GLN A 175 7.98 10.31 2.31
CA GLN A 175 8.00 9.77 3.66
C GLN A 175 7.04 10.60 4.52
N TYR A 176 6.13 9.96 5.25
CA TYR A 176 5.15 10.62 6.10
C TYR A 176 5.50 10.59 7.58
N TRP A 177 6.49 9.80 7.99
CA TRP A 177 6.92 9.68 9.39
C TRP A 177 8.40 9.28 9.47
N ASP A 178 9.09 9.78 10.49
CA ASP A 178 10.44 9.35 10.89
C ASP A 178 10.59 9.50 12.39
N TYR A 179 11.65 8.94 12.94
CA TYR A 179 12.03 9.17 14.33
C TYR A 179 12.56 10.59 14.50
N HIS A 180 12.10 11.26 15.55
CA HIS A 180 12.69 12.50 16.04
C HIS A 180 13.38 12.17 17.37
N PHE A 181 14.69 12.28 17.39
CA PHE A 181 15.49 12.16 18.61
C PHE A 181 15.71 13.57 19.15
N GLU A 182 15.33 13.81 20.40
CA GLU A 182 15.67 15.04 21.15
C GLU A 182 17.09 14.97 21.71
#